data_ef88909c04bfa529fc395a51ec8ebb91
#
_entry.id   ef88909c04bfa529fc395a51ec8ebb91
#
_cell.length_a   1.000
_cell.length_b   1.000
_cell.length_c   1.000
_cell.angle_alpha   90.00
_cell.angle_beta   90.00
_cell.angle_gamma   90.00
#
_symmetry.space_group_name_H-M   'P 1'
#
loop_
_entity.id
_entity.type
_entity.pdbx_description
1 polymer ?
#
loop_
_entity_poly.entity_id
_entity_poly.type
_entity_poly.pdbx_seq_one_letter_code
_entity_poly.pdbx_strand_id
1 'polypeptide(L)'
;MPSELRSPRLAVLIDADNASAKIVDGLFEEIAKIGEASVRRIYGDFSNPRSKGWADTLSKHAIIPQQQFAYTTGKNASDITLVIDAMDLLHSGRFDGFCLVSSDSDFTRLAARIREQGIDVFGFGEQKTPESFRQACRRFVYTENLLAGAANSQDAASTSKPLQPSSAATPIIMKVITQMESEDGWVPLGEVGKQLANLASDFDPRTFGFRKLSDLVRRTNSFEIDHPKGGSMRIRTKSAAGSPPKSKTVTKTAT
;
A
#
# COMPACT_ATOMS: atom_id res chain seq x y z
N MET A 1 -21.14 -24.45 -13.39
CA MET A 1 -21.38 -23.06 -13.01
C MET A 1 -20.02 -22.44 -12.83
N PRO A 2 -19.61 -21.35 -13.53
CA PRO A 2 -18.42 -20.63 -13.17
C PRO A 2 -18.65 -20.11 -11.75
N SER A 3 -17.74 -20.36 -10.82
CA SER A 3 -17.77 -19.77 -9.48
C SER A 3 -17.72 -18.26 -9.67
N GLU A 4 -18.79 -17.55 -9.33
CA GLU A 4 -18.73 -16.10 -9.19
C GLU A 4 -17.52 -15.79 -8.33
N LEU A 5 -16.59 -15.00 -8.86
CA LEU A 5 -15.40 -14.54 -8.13
C LEU A 5 -15.91 -13.67 -6.98
N ARG A 6 -16.11 -14.32 -5.83
CA ARG A 6 -16.53 -13.65 -4.61
C ARG A 6 -15.45 -12.65 -4.20
N SER A 7 -15.87 -11.42 -3.86
CA SER A 7 -14.96 -10.43 -3.30
C SER A 7 -14.29 -10.97 -2.02
N PRO A 8 -12.97 -10.76 -1.84
CA PRO A 8 -12.28 -11.15 -0.61
C PRO A 8 -12.93 -10.55 0.63
N ARG A 9 -13.15 -11.36 1.66
CA ARG A 9 -13.67 -10.90 2.96
C ARG A 9 -12.52 -10.40 3.82
N LEU A 10 -12.63 -9.16 4.27
CA LEU A 10 -11.59 -8.48 5.04
C LEU A 10 -12.05 -8.21 6.49
N ALA A 11 -11.13 -8.45 7.43
CA ALA A 11 -11.25 -7.98 8.80
C ALA A 11 -10.50 -6.66 8.96
N VAL A 12 -11.21 -5.58 9.26
CA VAL A 12 -10.64 -4.23 9.45
C VAL A 12 -10.53 -3.95 10.94
N LEU A 13 -9.29 -3.79 11.42
CA LEU A 13 -8.95 -3.57 12.82
C LEU A 13 -8.21 -2.23 12.93
N ILE A 14 -8.83 -1.29 13.64
CA ILE A 14 -8.37 0.10 13.73
C ILE A 14 -7.88 0.38 15.15
N ASP A 15 -6.65 0.84 15.26
CA ASP A 15 -6.08 1.35 16.49
C ASP A 15 -6.43 2.85 16.62
N ALA A 16 -7.33 3.18 17.55
CA ALA A 16 -7.83 4.55 17.73
C ALA A 16 -6.77 5.50 18.29
N ASP A 17 -5.77 4.98 19.00
CA ASP A 17 -4.72 5.78 19.63
C ASP A 17 -3.68 6.26 18.60
N ASN A 18 -3.48 5.47 17.53
CA ASN A 18 -2.49 5.71 16.47
C ASN A 18 -3.10 5.98 15.10
N ALA A 19 -4.42 6.16 14.99
CA ALA A 19 -5.10 6.52 13.75
C ALA A 19 -6.02 7.73 13.93
N SER A 20 -6.12 8.57 12.91
CA SER A 20 -7.00 9.75 12.90
C SER A 20 -8.35 9.43 12.28
N ALA A 21 -9.46 9.84 12.90
CA ALA A 21 -10.80 9.71 12.33
C ALA A 21 -10.98 10.41 10.95
N LYS A 22 -10.12 11.39 10.64
CA LYS A 22 -10.18 12.13 9.36
C LYS A 22 -9.94 11.28 8.12
N ILE A 23 -9.30 10.11 8.28
CA ILE A 23 -8.97 9.23 7.16
C ILE A 23 -10.10 8.27 6.79
N VAL A 24 -11.15 8.16 7.61
CA VAL A 24 -12.12 7.03 7.58
C VAL A 24 -12.80 6.90 6.23
N ASP A 25 -13.25 7.99 5.62
CA ASP A 25 -13.90 7.95 4.30
C ASP A 25 -12.93 7.38 3.25
N GLY A 26 -11.73 7.93 3.13
CA GLY A 26 -10.71 7.45 2.19
C GLY A 26 -10.19 6.04 2.53
N LEU A 27 -10.17 5.66 3.81
CA LEU A 27 -9.81 4.32 4.25
C LEU A 27 -10.78 3.28 3.68
N PHE A 28 -12.08 3.47 3.86
CA PHE A 28 -13.07 2.52 3.35
C PHE A 28 -13.19 2.55 1.83
N GLU A 29 -12.95 3.69 1.17
CA GLU A 29 -12.81 3.75 -0.29
C GLU A 29 -11.62 2.91 -0.80
N GLU A 30 -10.49 2.94 -0.09
CA GLU A 30 -9.31 2.15 -0.46
C GLU A 30 -9.52 0.66 -0.19
N ILE A 31 -10.12 0.31 0.96
CA ILE A 31 -10.46 -1.07 1.32
C ILE A 31 -11.45 -1.68 0.32
N ALA A 32 -12.44 -0.92 -0.16
CA ALA A 32 -13.41 -1.38 -1.15
C ALA A 32 -12.77 -1.79 -2.49
N LYS A 33 -11.58 -1.29 -2.82
CA LYS A 33 -10.81 -1.72 -4.01
C LYS A 33 -10.14 -3.08 -3.82
N ILE A 34 -10.00 -3.54 -2.56
CA ILE A 34 -9.34 -4.79 -2.19
C ILE A 34 -10.38 -5.89 -1.98
N GLY A 35 -11.46 -5.58 -1.26
CA GLY A 35 -12.48 -6.54 -0.91
C GLY A 35 -13.58 -5.96 -0.05
N GLU A 36 -14.40 -6.85 0.52
CA GLU A 36 -15.52 -6.51 1.41
C GLU A 36 -15.04 -6.40 2.87
N ALA A 37 -15.22 -5.26 3.52
CA ALA A 37 -14.97 -5.07 4.94
C ALA A 37 -16.08 -5.74 5.77
N SER A 38 -15.99 -7.06 5.96
CA SER A 38 -17.00 -7.87 6.68
C SER A 38 -16.95 -7.70 8.20
N VAL A 39 -15.78 -7.39 8.75
CA VAL A 39 -15.57 -6.98 10.15
C VAL A 39 -14.94 -5.62 10.18
N ARG A 40 -15.48 -4.72 11.01
CA ARG A 40 -14.99 -3.35 11.20
C ARG A 40 -14.95 -3.08 12.69
N ARG A 41 -13.78 -3.15 13.28
CA ARG A 41 -13.58 -2.94 14.73
C ARG A 41 -12.56 -1.84 14.96
N ILE A 42 -12.77 -1.06 16.02
CA ILE A 42 -11.83 -0.05 16.47
C ILE A 42 -11.56 -0.25 17.95
N TYR A 43 -10.30 -0.14 18.35
CA TYR A 43 -9.80 -0.42 19.69
C TYR A 43 -9.27 0.85 20.31
N GLY A 44 -9.63 1.14 21.55
CA GLY A 44 -9.15 2.33 22.25
C GLY A 44 -9.96 2.66 23.48
N ASP A 45 -9.55 3.71 24.18
CA ASP A 45 -10.32 4.29 25.29
C ASP A 45 -11.20 5.45 24.79
N PHE A 46 -12.47 5.16 24.52
CA PHE A 46 -13.45 6.13 24.03
C PHE A 46 -14.00 7.04 25.12
N SER A 47 -13.64 6.83 26.39
CA SER A 47 -13.90 7.79 27.47
C SER A 47 -12.99 9.01 27.41
N ASN A 48 -11.86 8.90 26.66
CA ASN A 48 -10.90 9.97 26.48
C ASN A 48 -11.40 11.00 25.45
N PRO A 49 -11.33 12.32 25.73
CA PRO A 49 -11.68 13.37 24.76
C PRO A 49 -10.97 13.28 23.41
N ARG A 50 -9.79 12.67 23.33
CA ARG A 50 -9.03 12.45 22.07
C ARG A 50 -9.78 11.54 21.09
N SER A 51 -10.55 10.58 21.60
CA SER A 51 -11.32 9.64 20.79
C SER A 51 -12.67 10.21 20.32
N LYS A 52 -13.04 11.43 20.75
CA LYS A 52 -14.30 12.08 20.39
C LYS A 52 -14.49 12.21 18.87
N GLY A 53 -13.40 12.42 18.12
CA GLY A 53 -13.45 12.50 16.66
C GLY A 53 -13.90 11.22 15.97
N TRP A 54 -13.85 10.06 16.67
CA TRP A 54 -14.34 8.79 16.15
C TRP A 54 -15.83 8.62 16.32
N ALA A 55 -16.45 9.23 17.33
CA ALA A 55 -17.86 8.98 17.70
C ALA A 55 -18.83 9.16 16.50
N ASP A 56 -18.65 10.23 15.72
CA ASP A 56 -19.51 10.53 14.57
C ASP A 56 -19.28 9.56 13.40
N THR A 57 -18.07 9.01 13.29
CA THR A 57 -17.68 8.11 12.20
C THR A 57 -18.07 6.66 12.45
N LEU A 58 -18.16 6.24 13.71
CA LEU A 58 -18.52 4.86 14.09
C LEU A 58 -19.84 4.43 13.46
N SER A 59 -20.89 5.23 13.68
CA SER A 59 -22.23 4.93 13.17
C SER A 59 -22.27 4.99 11.63
N LYS A 60 -21.66 6.04 11.03
CA LYS A 60 -21.65 6.24 9.58
C LYS A 60 -21.04 5.05 8.82
N HIS A 61 -19.98 4.45 9.37
CA HIS A 61 -19.25 3.36 8.73
C HIS A 61 -19.49 1.98 9.34
N ALA A 62 -20.47 1.86 10.25
CA ALA A 62 -20.78 0.63 10.98
C ALA A 62 -19.53 0.02 11.65
N ILE A 63 -18.72 0.86 12.28
CA ILE A 63 -17.52 0.44 13.02
C ILE A 63 -17.93 0.11 14.45
N ILE A 64 -17.55 -1.08 14.94
CA ILE A 64 -17.87 -1.54 16.29
C ILE A 64 -16.72 -1.17 17.24
N PRO A 65 -16.94 -0.29 18.22
CA PRO A 65 -15.92 0.06 19.19
C PRO A 65 -15.67 -1.07 20.18
N GLN A 66 -14.41 -1.36 20.45
CA GLN A 66 -13.92 -2.25 21.47
C GLN A 66 -13.31 -1.38 22.57
N GLN A 67 -14.14 -1.07 23.59
CA GLN A 67 -13.73 -0.20 24.69
C GLN A 67 -12.71 -0.89 25.59
N GLN A 68 -11.59 -0.23 25.82
CA GLN A 68 -10.61 -0.61 26.81
C GLN A 68 -10.40 0.55 27.79
N PHE A 69 -10.72 0.32 29.07
CA PHE A 69 -10.43 1.31 30.11
C PHE A 69 -8.97 1.26 30.50
N ALA A 70 -8.30 2.38 30.41
CA ALA A 70 -6.92 2.49 30.84
C ALA A 70 -6.85 2.49 32.39
N TYR A 71 -6.81 1.30 33.00
CA TYR A 71 -6.63 1.17 34.46
C TYR A 71 -5.29 1.69 34.96
N THR A 72 -4.30 1.84 34.07
CA THR A 72 -2.98 2.41 34.35
C THR A 72 -2.50 3.20 33.13
N THR A 73 -2.11 4.43 33.33
CA THR A 73 -1.59 5.30 32.26
C THR A 73 -0.37 4.67 31.58
N GLY A 74 -0.35 4.62 30.27
CA GLY A 74 0.81 4.13 29.49
C GLY A 74 0.88 2.63 29.29
N LYS A 75 -0.22 1.87 29.47
CA LYS A 75 -0.27 0.43 29.11
C LYS A 75 -1.00 0.21 27.80
N ASN A 76 -0.48 -0.69 26.97
CA ASN A 76 -0.98 -1.08 25.64
C ASN A 76 -2.20 -2.04 25.75
N ALA A 77 -3.23 -1.67 26.55
CA ALA A 77 -4.38 -2.55 26.76
C ALA A 77 -5.24 -2.69 25.50
N SER A 78 -5.39 -1.60 24.73
CA SER A 78 -6.06 -1.59 23.42
C SER A 78 -5.32 -2.45 22.41
N ASP A 79 -3.98 -2.39 22.37
CA ASP A 79 -3.15 -3.14 21.43
C ASP A 79 -3.24 -4.63 21.71
N ILE A 80 -3.16 -5.04 22.98
CA ILE A 80 -3.33 -6.45 23.38
C ILE A 80 -4.70 -6.98 22.98
N THR A 81 -5.76 -6.20 23.18
CA THR A 81 -7.11 -6.58 22.78
C THR A 81 -7.23 -6.74 21.27
N LEU A 82 -6.65 -5.80 20.50
CA LEU A 82 -6.60 -5.88 19.04
C LEU A 82 -5.88 -7.16 18.60
N VAL A 83 -4.73 -7.49 19.22
CA VAL A 83 -3.95 -8.68 18.89
C VAL A 83 -4.74 -9.96 19.17
N ILE A 84 -5.40 -10.07 20.35
CA ILE A 84 -6.23 -11.22 20.70
C ILE A 84 -7.36 -11.40 19.69
N ASP A 85 -8.10 -10.34 19.41
CA ASP A 85 -9.22 -10.35 18.49
C ASP A 85 -8.78 -10.70 17.04
N ALA A 86 -7.63 -10.16 16.60
CA ALA A 86 -7.04 -10.50 15.31
C ALA A 86 -6.72 -12.01 15.21
N MET A 87 -6.16 -12.60 16.27
CA MET A 87 -5.83 -14.02 16.29
C MET A 87 -7.10 -14.89 16.32
N ASP A 88 -8.13 -14.49 17.06
CA ASP A 88 -9.42 -15.21 17.08
C ASP A 88 -10.10 -15.17 15.69
N LEU A 89 -10.08 -14.00 15.03
CA LEU A 89 -10.60 -13.84 13.68
C LEU A 89 -9.80 -14.66 12.66
N LEU A 90 -8.47 -14.71 12.80
CA LEU A 90 -7.59 -15.50 11.95
C LEU A 90 -7.93 -16.99 12.06
N HIS A 91 -8.01 -17.51 13.29
CA HIS A 91 -8.31 -18.93 13.52
C HIS A 91 -9.75 -19.31 13.17
N SER A 92 -10.67 -18.34 13.03
CA SER A 92 -12.01 -18.61 12.53
C SER A 92 -12.06 -19.09 11.08
N GLY A 93 -10.98 -18.87 10.29
CA GLY A 93 -10.87 -19.27 8.89
C GLY A 93 -11.89 -18.57 7.95
N ARG A 94 -12.49 -17.46 8.37
CA ARG A 94 -13.58 -16.81 7.62
C ARG A 94 -13.14 -15.64 6.75
N PHE A 95 -11.88 -15.20 6.86
CA PHE A 95 -11.37 -13.98 6.22
C PHE A 95 -10.24 -14.30 5.25
N ASP A 96 -10.24 -13.62 4.13
CA ASP A 96 -9.24 -13.74 3.08
C ASP A 96 -8.10 -12.71 3.26
N GLY A 97 -8.31 -11.70 4.14
CA GLY A 97 -7.30 -10.69 4.46
C GLY A 97 -7.64 -9.88 5.70
N PHE A 98 -6.61 -9.20 6.21
CA PHE A 98 -6.68 -8.27 7.35
C PHE A 98 -6.22 -6.90 6.95
N CYS A 99 -6.97 -5.87 7.36
CA CYS A 99 -6.58 -4.47 7.28
C CYS A 99 -6.20 -4.00 8.68
N LEU A 100 -4.91 -3.73 8.91
CA LEU A 100 -4.40 -3.20 10.16
C LEU A 100 -4.17 -1.70 10.02
N VAL A 101 -4.87 -0.89 10.80
CA VAL A 101 -4.83 0.57 10.73
C VAL A 101 -4.14 1.11 11.98
N SER A 102 -2.84 1.28 11.90
CA SER A 102 -1.98 1.81 12.96
C SER A 102 -0.62 2.24 12.41
N SER A 103 0.05 3.12 13.12
CA SER A 103 1.44 3.50 12.87
C SER A 103 2.42 2.88 13.87
N ASP A 104 1.94 1.97 14.74
CA ASP A 104 2.75 1.35 15.77
C ASP A 104 3.52 0.14 15.24
N SER A 105 4.82 0.10 15.56
CA SER A 105 5.71 -1.02 15.24
C SER A 105 5.37 -2.33 15.98
N ASP A 106 4.66 -2.25 17.09
CA ASP A 106 4.33 -3.40 17.92
C ASP A 106 3.44 -4.40 17.16
N PHE A 107 2.68 -3.93 16.18
CA PHE A 107 1.90 -4.77 15.28
C PHE A 107 2.71 -5.49 14.19
N THR A 108 4.03 -5.25 14.09
CA THR A 108 4.91 -5.95 13.12
C THR A 108 4.81 -7.47 13.24
N ARG A 109 4.86 -7.98 14.49
CA ARG A 109 4.78 -9.43 14.75
C ARG A 109 3.40 -10.00 14.43
N LEU A 110 2.34 -9.24 14.69
CA LEU A 110 0.97 -9.63 14.33
C LEU A 110 0.84 -9.75 12.81
N ALA A 111 1.27 -8.74 12.05
CA ALA A 111 1.22 -8.76 10.60
C ALA A 111 2.00 -9.95 10.01
N ALA A 112 3.22 -10.18 10.50
CA ALA A 112 4.04 -11.32 10.08
C ALA A 112 3.34 -12.65 10.40
N ARG A 113 2.76 -12.80 11.60
CA ARG A 113 2.07 -14.03 12.03
C ARG A 113 0.85 -14.33 11.16
N ILE A 114 0.05 -13.33 10.82
CA ILE A 114 -1.10 -13.52 9.93
C ILE A 114 -0.62 -13.98 8.54
N ARG A 115 0.44 -13.37 8.01
CA ARG A 115 1.01 -13.75 6.71
C ARG A 115 1.64 -15.13 6.70
N GLU A 116 2.23 -15.59 7.80
CA GLU A 116 2.73 -16.97 7.97
C GLU A 116 1.61 -18.01 7.82
N GLN A 117 0.36 -17.63 8.10
CA GLN A 117 -0.83 -18.47 7.86
C GLN A 117 -1.37 -18.38 6.43
N GLY A 118 -0.66 -17.71 5.52
CA GLY A 118 -1.06 -17.55 4.13
C GLY A 118 -2.16 -16.50 3.90
N ILE A 119 -2.50 -15.69 4.91
CA ILE A 119 -3.54 -14.65 4.82
C ILE A 119 -2.89 -13.29 4.54
N ASP A 120 -3.49 -12.51 3.64
CA ASP A 120 -2.96 -11.21 3.28
C ASP A 120 -3.15 -10.17 4.38
N VAL A 121 -2.15 -9.31 4.58
CA VAL A 121 -2.23 -8.15 5.47
C VAL A 121 -2.03 -6.86 4.67
N PHE A 122 -2.99 -5.96 4.80
CA PHE A 122 -2.97 -4.61 4.25
C PHE A 122 -2.78 -3.62 5.41
N GLY A 123 -1.63 -2.96 5.46
CA GLY A 123 -1.31 -1.97 6.48
C GLY A 123 -1.74 -0.57 6.06
N PHE A 124 -2.25 0.21 7.01
CA PHE A 124 -2.57 1.62 6.83
C PHE A 124 -1.99 2.40 8.00
N GLY A 125 -1.08 3.31 7.73
CA GLY A 125 -0.43 4.09 8.78
C GLY A 125 0.21 5.36 8.24
N GLU A 126 0.68 6.22 9.13
CA GLU A 126 1.33 7.47 8.76
C GLU A 126 2.72 7.23 8.15
N GLN A 127 3.26 8.25 7.49
CA GLN A 127 4.60 8.20 6.87
C GLN A 127 5.70 7.87 7.88
N LYS A 128 5.51 8.21 9.16
CA LYS A 128 6.45 7.89 10.26
C LYS A 128 6.49 6.41 10.65
N THR A 129 5.54 5.60 10.14
CA THR A 129 5.45 4.16 10.47
C THR A 129 6.77 3.46 10.15
N PRO A 130 7.34 2.69 11.10
CA PRO A 130 8.61 1.99 10.91
C PRO A 130 8.59 1.03 9.72
N GLU A 131 9.72 0.92 9.05
CA GLU A 131 9.89 0.05 7.88
C GLU A 131 9.55 -1.41 8.18
N SER A 132 9.89 -1.89 9.38
CA SER A 132 9.59 -3.26 9.83
C SER A 132 8.11 -3.59 9.71
N PHE A 133 7.21 -2.69 10.13
CA PHE A 133 5.77 -2.92 10.01
C PHE A 133 5.30 -2.81 8.57
N ARG A 134 5.79 -1.82 7.81
CA ARG A 134 5.45 -1.68 6.39
C ARG A 134 5.82 -2.92 5.58
N GLN A 135 7.01 -3.48 5.79
CA GLN A 135 7.50 -4.68 5.11
C GLN A 135 6.81 -5.98 5.58
N ALA A 136 6.30 -6.01 6.81
CA ALA A 136 5.49 -7.12 7.29
C ALA A 136 4.13 -7.22 6.58
N CYS A 137 3.65 -6.15 5.97
CA CYS A 137 2.42 -6.12 5.19
C CYS A 137 2.66 -6.56 3.73
N ARG A 138 1.66 -7.17 3.11
CA ARG A 138 1.66 -7.40 1.66
C ARG A 138 1.62 -6.08 0.88
N ARG A 139 0.81 -5.14 1.37
CA ARG A 139 0.71 -3.78 0.87
C ARG A 139 0.54 -2.83 2.05
N PHE A 140 1.21 -1.69 1.98
CA PHE A 140 1.08 -0.62 2.97
C PHE A 140 0.63 0.68 2.29
N VAL A 141 -0.36 1.35 2.86
CA VAL A 141 -0.91 2.61 2.35
C VAL A 141 -0.70 3.71 3.39
N TYR A 142 -0.03 4.78 2.99
CA TYR A 142 0.11 5.94 3.85
C TYR A 142 -1.22 6.66 4.02
N THR A 143 -1.60 6.92 5.27
CA THR A 143 -2.89 7.55 5.61
C THR A 143 -2.99 8.97 5.06
N GLU A 144 -1.89 9.65 4.85
CA GLU A 144 -1.83 10.96 4.19
C GLU A 144 -2.35 10.90 2.74
N ASN A 145 -2.21 9.76 2.07
CA ASN A 145 -2.76 9.54 0.72
C ASN A 145 -4.30 9.34 0.70
N LEU A 146 -4.91 9.18 1.90
CA LEU A 146 -6.35 8.94 2.07
C LEU A 146 -7.13 10.21 2.44
N LEU A 147 -6.45 11.28 2.81
CA LEU A 147 -7.11 12.53 3.19
C LEU A 147 -7.84 13.14 1.98
N ALA A 148 -9.05 13.68 2.23
CA ALA A 148 -9.84 14.35 1.22
C ALA A 148 -9.05 15.51 0.59
N GLY A 149 -8.84 15.45 -0.72
CA GLY A 149 -7.98 16.40 -1.46
C GLY A 149 -6.77 15.75 -2.15
N ALA A 150 -6.29 14.61 -1.66
CA ALA A 150 -5.24 13.85 -2.34
C ALA A 150 -5.74 13.19 -3.65
N ALA A 151 -7.06 12.96 -3.77
CA ALA A 151 -7.66 12.20 -4.88
C ALA A 151 -8.45 13.03 -5.91
N ASN A 152 -8.84 14.28 -5.65
CA ASN A 152 -9.88 14.99 -6.42
C ASN A 152 -9.43 16.15 -7.32
N SER A 153 -8.14 16.38 -7.53
CA SER A 153 -7.72 17.42 -8.48
C SER A 153 -7.51 16.82 -9.87
N GLN A 154 -8.52 16.98 -10.73
CA GLN A 154 -8.34 16.87 -12.20
C GLN A 154 -7.49 18.03 -12.75
N ASP A 155 -7.24 19.06 -11.96
CA ASP A 155 -6.40 20.20 -12.30
C ASP A 155 -5.05 20.13 -11.58
N ALA A 156 -4.00 20.43 -12.29
CA ALA A 156 -2.58 20.31 -11.94
C ALA A 156 -2.11 21.26 -10.80
N ALA A 157 -2.98 21.62 -9.86
CA ALA A 157 -2.70 22.54 -8.75
C ALA A 157 -3.36 22.11 -7.44
N SER A 158 -3.28 20.82 -7.06
CA SER A 158 -3.76 20.44 -5.73
C SER A 158 -2.71 20.74 -4.66
N THR A 159 -3.15 21.46 -3.66
CA THR A 159 -2.41 22.05 -2.54
C THR A 159 -1.82 21.06 -1.53
N SER A 160 -1.87 19.75 -1.74
CA SER A 160 -1.17 18.78 -0.91
C SER A 160 0.24 18.56 -1.45
N LYS A 161 1.23 19.06 -0.70
CA LYS A 161 2.65 18.80 -0.98
C LYS A 161 2.88 17.29 -1.04
N PRO A 162 3.51 16.74 -2.11
CA PRO A 162 3.81 15.32 -2.16
C PRO A 162 4.69 14.91 -0.97
N LEU A 163 4.46 13.71 -0.43
CA LEU A 163 5.21 13.18 0.71
C LEU A 163 6.69 13.01 0.37
N GLN A 164 6.97 12.65 -0.90
CA GLN A 164 8.33 12.47 -1.41
C GLN A 164 8.48 13.11 -2.80
N PRO A 165 9.69 13.57 -3.16
CA PRO A 165 9.96 14.06 -4.51
C PRO A 165 9.88 12.91 -5.52
N SER A 166 9.42 13.20 -6.74
CA SER A 166 9.30 12.20 -7.82
C SER A 166 10.63 11.50 -8.15
N SER A 167 11.76 12.17 -7.95
CA SER A 167 13.09 11.60 -8.14
C SER A 167 13.40 10.42 -7.21
N ALA A 168 12.78 10.36 -6.04
CA ALA A 168 12.95 9.26 -5.08
C ALA A 168 12.33 7.94 -5.60
N ALA A 169 11.37 7.99 -6.52
CA ALA A 169 10.82 6.79 -7.16
C ALA A 169 11.78 6.16 -8.18
N THR A 170 12.69 6.96 -8.78
CA THR A 170 13.55 6.49 -9.86
C THR A 170 14.40 5.26 -9.51
N PRO A 171 15.16 5.23 -8.39
CA PRO A 171 15.98 4.06 -8.05
C PRO A 171 15.15 2.80 -7.80
N ILE A 172 13.95 2.94 -7.25
CA ILE A 172 13.04 1.82 -6.96
C ILE A 172 12.55 1.23 -8.29
N ILE A 173 12.09 2.08 -9.22
CA ILE A 173 11.61 1.66 -10.54
C ILE A 173 12.77 1.05 -11.37
N MET A 174 13.95 1.67 -11.35
CA MET A 174 15.13 1.14 -12.04
C MET A 174 15.52 -0.25 -11.54
N LYS A 175 15.51 -0.47 -10.22
CA LYS A 175 15.79 -1.77 -9.63
C LYS A 175 14.84 -2.85 -10.14
N VAL A 176 13.55 -2.54 -10.25
CA VAL A 176 12.55 -3.47 -10.80
C VAL A 176 12.83 -3.76 -12.28
N ILE A 177 13.02 -2.74 -13.10
CA ILE A 177 13.28 -2.92 -14.54
C ILE A 177 14.54 -3.77 -14.77
N THR A 178 15.59 -3.54 -13.97
CA THR A 178 16.84 -4.32 -14.10
C THR A 178 16.66 -5.80 -13.72
N GLN A 179 15.71 -6.13 -12.85
CA GLN A 179 15.37 -7.51 -12.48
C GLN A 179 14.46 -8.20 -13.50
N MET A 180 13.81 -7.42 -14.38
CA MET A 180 12.94 -7.95 -15.42
C MET A 180 13.76 -8.18 -16.69
N GLU A 181 14.10 -9.44 -16.97
CA GLU A 181 14.80 -9.81 -18.19
C GLU A 181 13.98 -9.43 -19.43
N SER A 182 14.60 -8.71 -20.37
CA SER A 182 13.99 -8.33 -21.64
C SER A 182 15.09 -8.25 -22.70
N GLU A 183 14.87 -8.91 -23.83
CA GLU A 183 15.85 -8.97 -24.95
C GLU A 183 16.15 -7.59 -25.54
N ASP A 184 15.18 -6.68 -25.55
CA ASP A 184 15.26 -5.34 -26.13
C ASP A 184 15.26 -4.22 -25.07
N GLY A 185 15.26 -4.57 -23.78
CA GLY A 185 15.23 -3.66 -22.64
C GLY A 185 13.86 -3.01 -22.38
N TRP A 186 12.81 -3.34 -23.17
CA TRP A 186 11.46 -2.84 -22.99
C TRP A 186 10.65 -3.76 -22.08
N VAL A 187 10.03 -3.20 -21.03
CA VAL A 187 9.16 -3.92 -20.09
C VAL A 187 7.77 -3.29 -20.04
N PRO A 188 6.70 -4.09 -20.02
CA PRO A 188 5.33 -3.58 -19.90
C PRO A 188 5.15 -2.86 -18.55
N LEU A 189 4.62 -1.63 -18.57
CA LEU A 189 4.43 -0.82 -17.35
C LEU A 189 3.53 -1.51 -16.31
N GLY A 190 2.55 -2.28 -16.77
CA GLY A 190 1.67 -3.06 -15.88
C GLY A 190 2.43 -4.11 -15.08
N GLU A 191 3.39 -4.81 -15.72
CA GLU A 191 4.23 -5.80 -15.04
C GLU A 191 5.22 -5.13 -14.08
N VAL A 192 5.77 -3.97 -14.47
CA VAL A 192 6.57 -3.15 -13.55
C VAL A 192 5.77 -2.76 -12.31
N GLY A 193 4.49 -2.35 -12.48
CA GLY A 193 3.61 -2.02 -11.36
C GLY A 193 3.36 -3.21 -10.42
N LYS A 194 3.16 -4.43 -10.97
CA LYS A 194 3.02 -5.64 -10.16
C LYS A 194 4.30 -5.96 -9.38
N GLN A 195 5.44 -5.84 -10.03
CA GLN A 195 6.74 -6.14 -9.40
C GLN A 195 7.11 -5.09 -8.35
N LEU A 196 6.76 -3.82 -8.57
CA LEU A 196 6.89 -2.77 -7.55
C LEU A 196 6.08 -3.10 -6.30
N ALA A 197 4.83 -3.56 -6.44
CA ALA A 197 4.00 -3.95 -5.32
C ALA A 197 4.56 -5.15 -4.52
N ASN A 198 5.34 -6.02 -5.17
CA ASN A 198 6.00 -7.15 -4.51
C ASN A 198 7.32 -6.76 -3.83
N LEU A 199 8.08 -5.82 -4.43
CA LEU A 199 9.39 -5.41 -3.94
C LEU A 199 9.31 -4.36 -2.83
N ALA A 200 8.35 -3.44 -2.92
CA ALA A 200 8.16 -2.33 -2.01
C ALA A 200 6.68 -2.24 -1.64
N SER A 201 6.32 -2.82 -0.49
CA SER A 201 4.92 -2.91 -0.02
C SER A 201 4.22 -1.56 0.10
N ASP A 202 4.99 -0.50 0.33
CA ASP A 202 4.54 0.89 0.52
C ASP A 202 4.68 1.77 -0.74
N PHE A 203 5.06 1.18 -1.90
CA PHE A 203 5.16 1.95 -3.14
C PHE A 203 3.76 2.34 -3.65
N ASP A 204 3.50 3.64 -3.65
CA ASP A 204 2.27 4.23 -4.18
C ASP A 204 2.61 5.51 -4.96
N PRO A 205 2.20 5.66 -6.23
CA PRO A 205 2.43 6.89 -7.00
C PRO A 205 1.90 8.16 -6.31
N ARG A 206 0.86 8.05 -5.47
CA ARG A 206 0.28 9.18 -4.70
C ARG A 206 1.28 9.77 -3.71
N THR A 207 2.15 8.96 -3.15
CA THR A 207 3.25 9.39 -2.25
C THR A 207 4.17 10.41 -2.94
N PHE A 208 4.31 10.29 -4.28
CA PHE A 208 5.12 11.18 -5.11
C PHE A 208 4.29 12.28 -5.80
N GLY A 209 2.99 12.40 -5.45
CA GLY A 209 2.08 13.42 -6.00
C GLY A 209 1.41 13.03 -7.32
N PHE A 210 1.37 11.74 -7.69
CA PHE A 210 0.77 11.29 -8.95
C PHE A 210 -0.32 10.24 -8.72
N ARG A 211 -1.41 10.33 -9.47
CA ARG A 211 -2.50 9.34 -9.40
C ARG A 211 -2.17 8.02 -10.08
N LYS A 212 -1.28 8.05 -11.08
CA LYS A 212 -0.92 6.89 -11.91
C LYS A 212 0.59 6.71 -11.98
N LEU A 213 1.02 5.46 -12.03
CA LEU A 213 2.43 5.12 -12.25
C LEU A 213 2.96 5.69 -13.58
N SER A 214 2.12 5.71 -14.63
CA SER A 214 2.48 6.29 -15.93
C SER A 214 2.88 7.76 -15.84
N ASP A 215 2.19 8.54 -15.02
CA ASP A 215 2.43 9.98 -14.89
C ASP A 215 3.68 10.24 -14.05
N LEU A 216 3.88 9.44 -12.99
CA LEU A 216 5.10 9.45 -12.19
C LEU A 216 6.32 9.13 -13.07
N VAL A 217 6.26 8.05 -13.86
CA VAL A 217 7.35 7.64 -14.77
C VAL A 217 7.68 8.73 -15.78
N ARG A 218 6.67 9.38 -16.38
CA ARG A 218 6.89 10.53 -17.28
C ARG A 218 7.61 11.67 -16.59
N ARG A 219 7.22 11.96 -15.36
CA ARG A 219 7.78 13.08 -14.58
C ARG A 219 9.23 12.89 -14.18
N THR A 220 9.66 11.64 -13.90
CA THR A 220 11.05 11.34 -13.52
C THR A 220 12.04 11.62 -14.66
N ASN A 221 11.57 11.64 -15.92
CA ASN A 221 12.39 11.82 -17.12
C ASN A 221 13.60 10.85 -17.26
N SER A 222 13.63 9.78 -16.46
CA SER A 222 14.71 8.79 -16.42
C SER A 222 14.46 7.57 -17.33
N PHE A 223 13.26 7.49 -17.90
CA PHE A 223 12.80 6.35 -18.69
C PHE A 223 12.35 6.80 -20.08
N GLU A 224 12.57 5.95 -21.06
CA GLU A 224 11.90 6.02 -22.35
C GLU A 224 10.54 5.33 -22.23
N ILE A 225 9.55 5.89 -22.93
CA ILE A 225 8.17 5.37 -22.88
C ILE A 225 7.73 5.15 -24.33
N ASP A 226 7.19 3.96 -24.59
CA ASP A 226 6.61 3.61 -25.87
C ASP A 226 5.18 3.11 -25.71
N HIS A 227 4.37 3.42 -26.72
CA HIS A 227 2.95 3.04 -26.78
C HIS A 227 2.69 2.37 -28.14
N PRO A 228 2.99 1.07 -28.28
CA PRO A 228 2.78 0.39 -29.54
C PRO A 228 1.29 0.39 -29.90
N LYS A 229 0.95 0.58 -31.19
CA LYS A 229 -0.43 0.57 -31.68
C LYS A 229 -1.06 -0.78 -31.32
N GLY A 230 -2.12 -0.75 -30.48
CA GLY A 230 -2.83 -1.96 -30.02
C GLY A 230 -2.16 -2.70 -28.86
N GLY A 231 -1.05 -2.20 -28.30
CA GLY A 231 -0.32 -2.80 -27.18
C GLY A 231 -0.38 -1.97 -25.89
N SER A 232 0.08 -2.59 -24.79
CA SER A 232 0.21 -1.91 -23.51
C SER A 232 1.42 -0.98 -23.50
N MET A 233 1.34 0.10 -22.69
CA MET A 233 2.47 1.00 -22.44
C MET A 233 3.67 0.20 -21.92
N ARG A 234 4.85 0.44 -22.50
CA ARG A 234 6.13 -0.15 -22.08
C ARG A 234 7.18 0.91 -21.80
N ILE A 235 8.10 0.58 -20.92
CA ILE A 235 9.17 1.49 -20.52
C ILE A 235 10.52 0.80 -20.56
N ARG A 236 11.58 1.59 -20.73
CA ARG A 236 12.97 1.16 -20.52
C ARG A 236 13.78 2.28 -19.88
N THR A 237 14.90 1.93 -19.29
CA THR A 237 15.85 2.93 -18.78
C THR A 237 16.45 3.73 -19.94
N LYS A 238 16.50 5.06 -19.82
CA LYS A 238 17.28 5.86 -20.75
C LYS A 238 18.75 5.46 -20.62
N SER A 239 19.36 5.01 -21.70
CA SER A 239 20.81 4.82 -21.74
C SER A 239 21.47 6.18 -21.47
N ALA A 240 22.42 6.23 -20.52
CA ALA A 240 23.31 7.39 -20.41
C ALA A 240 23.95 7.56 -21.78
N ALA A 241 23.77 8.70 -22.41
CA ALA A 241 24.29 8.99 -23.74
C ALA A 241 25.81 8.68 -23.79
N GLY A 242 26.20 7.61 -24.48
CA GLY A 242 27.59 7.31 -24.72
C GLY A 242 28.07 5.87 -24.52
N SER A 243 27.37 4.87 -25.06
CA SER A 243 28.05 3.60 -25.38
C SER A 243 27.36 2.97 -26.60
N PRO A 244 28.04 2.83 -27.72
CA PRO A 244 27.50 2.16 -28.91
C PRO A 244 27.30 0.65 -28.59
N PRO A 245 26.34 -0.03 -29.25
CA PRO A 245 26.07 -1.44 -29.03
C PRO A 245 27.35 -2.24 -29.41
N LYS A 246 27.78 -3.11 -28.47
CA LYS A 246 28.86 -4.07 -28.76
C LYS A 246 28.37 -5.03 -29.84
N SER A 247 28.83 -4.84 -31.07
CA SER A 247 28.69 -5.78 -32.19
C SER A 247 29.34 -7.11 -31.79
N LYS A 248 28.58 -8.19 -31.75
CA LYS A 248 29.13 -9.54 -31.68
C LYS A 248 29.84 -9.83 -33.00
N THR A 249 31.18 -9.80 -32.99
CA THR A 249 32.01 -10.28 -34.06
C THR A 249 31.84 -11.79 -34.20
N VAL A 250 31.15 -12.21 -35.26
CA VAL A 250 31.11 -13.62 -35.65
C VAL A 250 32.44 -13.96 -36.24
N THR A 251 33.25 -14.70 -35.48
CA THR A 251 34.48 -15.29 -36.03
C THR A 251 34.09 -16.50 -36.89
N LYS A 252 34.15 -16.31 -38.21
CA LYS A 252 34.16 -17.43 -39.16
C LYS A 252 35.49 -18.13 -39.06
N THR A 253 35.48 -19.33 -38.54
CA THR A 253 36.61 -20.26 -38.71
C THR A 253 36.44 -20.97 -40.05
N ALA A 254 37.33 -20.70 -40.98
CA ALA A 254 37.46 -21.46 -42.20
C ALA A 254 38.51 -22.57 -41.98
N THR A 255 38.19 -23.77 -42.25
CA THR A 255 38.88 -24.83 -42.99
C THR A 255 38.26 -26.17 -42.64
#